data_445d6629f7a8913f871a823a470c3e0a
#
_entry.id   445d6629f7a8913f871a823a470c3e0a
#
_cell.length_a   1.000
_cell.length_b   1.000
_cell.length_c   1.000
_cell.angle_alpha   90.00
_cell.angle_beta   90.00
_cell.angle_gamma   90.00
#
_symmetry.space_group_name_H-M   'P 1'
#
loop_
_entity.id
_entity.type
_entity.pdbx_description
1 polymer ?
#
loop_
_entity_poly.entity_id
_entity_poly.type
_entity_poly.pdbx_seq_one_letter_code
_entity_poly.pdbx_strand_id
1 'polypeptide(L)'
;MDAVTPKATAVGIDEHSHVVRPAEMEWQKTSFPGCWAKPLLFDAKSGLATMLMKFDPGAVLPDHEHVQIEQTYVISGKLVDKEGPAEGLTVGPGEYVWREPGSRHVAWTPEGGIMIAMFQVPNKFFHEDGKVTDQNGRDWREAWGHTGKG
;
A
#
# COMPACT_ATOMS: atom_id res chain seq x y z
N MET A 1 -7.03 -11.06 3.61
CA MET A 1 -6.57 -10.61 4.93
C MET A 1 -7.24 -9.30 5.26
N ASP A 2 -8.13 -9.31 6.22
CA ASP A 2 -8.71 -8.05 6.68
C ASP A 2 -7.61 -7.28 7.40
N ALA A 3 -7.21 -6.16 6.82
CA ALA A 3 -6.26 -5.27 7.45
C ALA A 3 -6.92 -4.73 8.72
N VAL A 4 -6.57 -5.32 9.84
CA VAL A 4 -7.04 -4.83 11.14
C VAL A 4 -6.08 -3.73 11.58
N THR A 5 -6.63 -2.56 11.84
CA THR A 5 -5.85 -1.51 12.50
C THR A 5 -5.34 -2.09 13.82
N PRO A 6 -4.02 -2.10 14.05
CA PRO A 6 -3.49 -2.58 15.31
C PRO A 6 -4.12 -1.82 16.45
N LYS A 7 -4.45 -2.53 17.53
CA LYS A 7 -4.95 -1.88 18.72
C LYS A 7 -3.89 -0.87 19.20
N ALA A 8 -4.20 0.40 19.04
CA ALA A 8 -3.29 1.46 19.47
C ALA A 8 -3.09 1.38 20.99
N THR A 9 -1.84 1.47 21.41
CA THR A 9 -1.56 1.68 22.82
C THR A 9 -1.83 3.16 23.10
N ALA A 10 -2.89 3.44 23.82
CA ALA A 10 -3.20 4.79 24.24
C ALA A 10 -2.04 5.32 25.09
N VAL A 11 -1.43 6.41 24.67
CA VAL A 11 -0.43 7.14 25.43
C VAL A 11 -1.02 8.50 25.73
N GLY A 12 -1.39 8.71 26.99
CA GLY A 12 -1.95 9.98 27.45
C GLY A 12 -3.42 9.92 27.84
N ILE A 13 -3.99 11.08 28.12
CA ILE A 13 -5.34 11.27 28.65
C ILE A 13 -6.39 11.38 27.52
N ASP A 14 -5.93 11.47 26.27
CA ASP A 14 -6.78 11.68 25.11
C ASP A 14 -7.15 10.35 24.46
N GLU A 15 -8.44 10.03 24.46
CA GLU A 15 -8.99 8.82 23.80
C GLU A 15 -8.96 8.88 22.27
N HIS A 16 -8.65 10.06 21.71
CA HIS A 16 -8.61 10.29 20.26
C HIS A 16 -7.19 10.17 19.68
N SER A 17 -6.19 9.99 20.53
CA SER A 17 -4.79 9.88 20.09
C SER A 17 -4.29 8.44 20.19
N HIS A 18 -3.67 7.95 19.13
CA HIS A 18 -3.24 6.56 19.02
C HIS A 18 -1.77 6.47 18.66
N VAL A 19 -1.01 5.68 19.41
CA VAL A 19 0.38 5.38 19.12
C VAL A 19 0.49 3.95 18.64
N VAL A 20 1.09 3.77 17.48
CA VAL A 20 1.41 2.46 16.92
C VAL A 20 2.92 2.27 16.96
N ARG A 21 3.37 1.11 17.44
CA ARG A 21 4.80 0.77 17.51
C ARG A 21 5.11 -0.38 16.57
N PRO A 22 5.55 -0.09 15.36
CA PRO A 22 5.81 -1.13 14.36
C PRO A 22 6.84 -2.17 14.79
N ALA A 23 7.79 -1.80 15.65
CA ALA A 23 8.77 -2.74 16.18
C ALA A 23 8.15 -3.88 17.02
N GLU A 24 6.97 -3.65 17.57
CA GLU A 24 6.22 -4.64 18.36
C GLU A 24 5.24 -5.47 17.51
N MET A 25 5.15 -5.18 16.22
CA MET A 25 4.25 -5.84 15.29
C MET A 25 4.98 -6.89 14.46
N GLU A 26 4.30 -7.99 14.17
CA GLU A 26 4.80 -8.98 13.22
C GLU A 26 4.56 -8.53 11.77
N TRP A 27 5.51 -8.82 10.88
CA TRP A 27 5.32 -8.67 9.46
C TRP A 27 4.30 -9.68 8.95
N GLN A 28 3.28 -9.20 8.26
CA GLN A 28 2.24 -10.02 7.68
C GLN A 28 2.50 -10.22 6.18
N LYS A 29 2.37 -11.46 5.72
CA LYS A 29 2.41 -11.74 4.29
C LYS A 29 1.23 -11.07 3.59
N THR A 30 1.51 -10.50 2.44
CA THR A 30 0.46 -10.05 1.51
C THR A 30 0.17 -11.14 0.48
N SER A 31 -0.79 -10.90 -0.40
CA SER A 31 -1.07 -11.79 -1.53
C SER A 31 0.03 -11.79 -2.61
N PHE A 32 0.99 -10.86 -2.51
CA PHE A 32 2.09 -10.74 -3.48
C PHE A 32 3.37 -11.34 -2.91
N PRO A 33 4.03 -12.26 -3.67
CA PRO A 33 5.28 -12.87 -3.21
C PRO A 33 6.35 -11.84 -2.88
N GLY A 34 7.01 -12.00 -1.73
CA GLY A 34 8.06 -11.11 -1.28
C GLY A 34 7.60 -9.75 -0.74
N CYS A 35 6.31 -9.53 -0.65
CA CYS A 35 5.72 -8.29 -0.13
C CYS A 35 5.08 -8.53 1.24
N TRP A 36 5.48 -7.74 2.22
CA TRP A 36 5.07 -7.85 3.61
C TRP A 36 4.51 -6.51 4.09
N ALA A 37 3.59 -6.53 5.04
CA ALA A 37 2.98 -5.33 5.55
C ALA A 37 2.84 -5.33 7.07
N LYS A 38 2.93 -4.14 7.66
CA LYS A 38 2.45 -3.83 9.00
C LYS A 38 1.43 -2.71 8.85
N PRO A 39 0.12 -2.98 8.98
CA PRO A 39 -0.89 -1.94 8.94
C PRO A 39 -0.74 -1.01 10.13
N LEU A 40 -0.60 0.29 9.89
CA LEU A 40 -0.49 1.30 10.95
C LEU A 40 -1.84 1.99 11.20
N LEU A 41 -2.61 2.19 10.16
CA LEU A 41 -3.95 2.73 10.18
C LEU A 41 -4.76 2.10 9.05
N PHE A 42 -5.95 1.67 9.34
CA PHE A 42 -6.91 1.27 8.33
C PHE A 42 -8.34 1.61 8.76
N ASP A 43 -9.00 2.40 7.95
CA ASP A 43 -10.43 2.70 8.12
C ASP A 43 -11.23 1.99 7.03
N ALA A 44 -11.91 0.92 7.41
CA ALA A 44 -12.70 0.11 6.48
C ALA A 44 -13.84 0.88 5.81
N LYS A 45 -14.32 1.94 6.44
CA LYS A 45 -15.44 2.74 5.93
C LYS A 45 -15.01 3.65 4.78
N SER A 46 -13.89 4.34 4.93
CA SER A 46 -13.36 5.27 3.92
C SER A 46 -12.31 4.64 3.00
N GLY A 47 -11.74 3.50 3.41
CA GLY A 47 -10.60 2.90 2.72
C GLY A 47 -9.27 3.60 3.00
N LEU A 48 -9.24 4.58 3.92
CA LEU A 48 -7.99 5.23 4.30
C LEU A 48 -7.05 4.22 4.94
N ALA A 49 -5.83 4.16 4.44
CA ALA A 49 -4.83 3.24 4.92
C ALA A 49 -3.44 3.88 5.01
N THR A 50 -2.71 3.50 6.03
CA THR A 50 -1.27 3.74 6.15
C THR A 50 -0.60 2.41 6.46
N MET A 51 0.30 1.99 5.60
CA MET A 51 0.99 0.70 5.68
C MET A 51 2.49 0.90 5.74
N LEU A 52 3.15 0.23 6.65
CA LEU A 52 4.59 0.01 6.55
C LEU A 52 4.78 -1.23 5.69
N MET A 53 5.50 -1.10 4.59
CA MET A 53 5.72 -2.16 3.61
C MET A 53 7.18 -2.59 3.63
N LYS A 54 7.40 -3.90 3.53
CA LYS A 54 8.72 -4.47 3.30
C LYS A 54 8.67 -5.35 2.05
N PHE A 55 9.67 -5.18 1.22
CA PHE A 55 9.83 -5.94 -0.01
C PHE A 55 11.15 -6.69 0.01
N ASP A 56 11.10 -7.96 -0.34
CA ASP A 56 12.30 -8.75 -0.59
C ASP A 56 12.96 -8.27 -1.90
N PRO A 57 14.30 -8.45 -2.05
CA PRO A 57 14.96 -8.12 -3.32
C PRO A 57 14.29 -8.81 -4.50
N GLY A 58 13.96 -8.03 -5.53
CA GLY A 58 13.30 -8.52 -6.74
C GLY A 58 11.78 -8.63 -6.66
N ALA A 59 11.15 -8.29 -5.52
CA ALA A 59 9.70 -8.32 -5.39
C ALA A 59 9.02 -7.34 -6.36
N VAL A 60 7.89 -7.77 -6.89
CA VAL A 60 7.09 -7.01 -7.86
C VAL A 60 5.66 -6.87 -7.34
N LEU A 61 5.14 -5.65 -7.37
CA LEU A 61 3.71 -5.41 -7.30
C LEU A 61 3.17 -5.38 -8.73
N PRO A 62 2.29 -6.33 -9.09
CA PRO A 62 1.81 -6.41 -10.47
C PRO A 62 1.01 -5.19 -10.88
N ASP A 63 0.64 -5.13 -12.15
CA ASP A 63 -0.08 -4.03 -12.77
C ASP A 63 -1.28 -3.57 -11.93
N HIS A 64 -1.23 -2.32 -11.50
CA HIS A 64 -2.29 -1.74 -10.67
C HIS A 64 -2.47 -0.26 -10.94
N GLU A 65 -3.67 0.22 -10.64
CA GLU A 65 -4.07 1.62 -10.73
C GLU A 65 -4.34 2.19 -9.34
N HIS A 66 -3.82 3.37 -9.08
CA HIS A 66 -4.12 4.15 -7.89
C HIS A 66 -5.46 4.86 -8.07
N VAL A 67 -6.46 4.50 -7.30
CA VAL A 67 -7.83 5.04 -7.44
C VAL A 67 -7.93 6.46 -6.89
N GLN A 68 -7.20 6.73 -5.82
CA GLN A 68 -7.04 8.05 -5.21
C GLN A 68 -5.54 8.36 -5.08
N ILE A 69 -5.22 9.51 -4.51
CA ILE A 69 -3.82 9.86 -4.25
C ILE A 69 -3.17 8.77 -3.41
N GLU A 70 -2.01 8.29 -3.84
CA GLU A 70 -1.12 7.47 -3.04
C GLU A 70 0.17 8.23 -2.75
N GLN A 71 0.65 8.12 -1.53
CA GLN A 71 1.90 8.71 -1.07
C GLN A 71 2.83 7.61 -0.59
N THR A 72 4.08 7.64 -1.00
CA THR A 72 5.08 6.67 -0.56
C THR A 72 6.36 7.39 -0.17
N TYR A 73 6.84 7.14 1.04
CA TYR A 73 8.14 7.57 1.53
C TYR A 73 9.05 6.35 1.68
N VAL A 74 10.17 6.35 0.98
CA VAL A 74 11.14 5.24 1.03
C VAL A 74 12.08 5.42 2.21
N ILE A 75 12.16 4.40 3.08
CA ILE A 75 13.06 4.37 4.24
C ILE A 75 14.37 3.70 3.85
N SER A 76 14.30 2.58 3.14
CA SER A 76 15.48 1.84 2.66
C SER A 76 15.18 1.15 1.33
N GLY A 77 16.23 0.79 0.59
CA GLY A 77 16.10 0.16 -0.71
C GLY A 77 15.66 1.10 -1.82
N LYS A 78 15.02 0.58 -2.84
CA LYS A 78 14.54 1.36 -4.00
C LYS A 78 13.19 0.88 -4.48
N LEU A 79 12.35 1.83 -4.85
CA LEU A 79 11.10 1.59 -5.56
C LEU A 79 11.27 2.07 -7.00
N VAL A 80 11.01 1.20 -7.97
CA VAL A 80 11.16 1.50 -9.40
C VAL A 80 9.85 1.21 -10.13
N ASP A 81 9.47 2.10 -11.03
CA ASP A 81 8.40 1.80 -11.98
C ASP A 81 8.98 0.88 -13.07
N LYS A 82 8.62 -0.39 -13.01
CA LYS A 82 9.12 -1.40 -13.96
C LYS A 82 8.46 -1.28 -15.33
N GLU A 83 7.18 -0.97 -15.31
CA GLU A 83 6.35 -0.79 -16.50
C GLU A 83 5.31 0.30 -16.24
N GLY A 84 4.91 1.00 -17.29
CA GLY A 84 3.89 2.03 -17.25
C GLY A 84 4.39 3.36 -17.84
N PRO A 85 3.57 4.41 -17.79
CA PRO A 85 3.92 5.71 -18.37
C PRO A 85 5.19 6.35 -17.77
N ALA A 86 5.54 6.01 -16.53
CA ALA A 86 6.71 6.50 -15.85
C ALA A 86 7.80 5.44 -15.69
N GLU A 87 7.89 4.49 -16.64
CA GLU A 87 8.90 3.43 -16.62
C GLU A 87 10.30 3.99 -16.36
N GLY A 88 10.99 3.39 -15.38
CA GLY A 88 12.32 3.81 -14.95
C GLY A 88 12.36 4.86 -13.84
N LEU A 89 11.21 5.46 -13.48
CA LEU A 89 11.14 6.33 -12.31
C LEU A 89 11.61 5.55 -11.08
N THR A 90 12.56 6.13 -10.35
CA THR A 90 13.19 5.50 -9.20
C THR A 90 13.12 6.40 -7.99
N VAL A 91 12.72 5.82 -6.86
CA VAL A 91 12.64 6.50 -5.56
C VAL A 91 13.54 5.76 -4.58
N GLY A 92 14.50 6.45 -4.01
CA GLY A 92 15.48 5.91 -3.07
C GLY A 92 15.24 6.35 -1.63
N PRO A 93 16.15 5.95 -0.70
CA PRO A 93 16.01 6.26 0.72
C PRO A 93 15.91 7.76 0.99
N GLY A 94 14.95 8.16 1.82
CA GLY A 94 14.70 9.55 2.15
C GLY A 94 13.96 10.34 1.08
N GLU A 95 13.59 9.69 -0.01
CA GLU A 95 12.83 10.30 -1.09
C GLU A 95 11.35 9.93 -1.00
N TYR A 96 10.51 10.75 -1.63
CA TYR A 96 9.07 10.69 -1.56
C TYR A 96 8.48 10.76 -2.97
N VAL A 97 7.49 9.93 -3.22
CA VAL A 97 6.69 9.98 -4.44
C VAL A 97 5.21 10.03 -4.07
N TRP A 98 4.46 10.83 -4.78
CA TRP A 98 3.01 10.77 -4.72
C TRP A 98 2.45 10.60 -6.13
N ARG A 99 1.32 9.93 -6.21
CA ARG A 99 0.71 9.55 -7.47
C ARG A 99 -0.72 10.07 -7.52
N GLU A 100 -1.05 10.65 -8.66
CA GLU A 100 -2.41 11.14 -8.91
C GLU A 100 -3.39 9.99 -9.09
N PRO A 101 -4.69 10.23 -8.82
CA PRO A 101 -5.73 9.27 -9.16
C PRO A 101 -5.66 8.88 -10.64
N GLY A 102 -5.76 7.59 -10.92
CA GLY A 102 -5.64 7.06 -12.28
C GLY A 102 -4.22 6.67 -12.70
N SER A 103 -3.22 6.96 -11.88
CA SER A 103 -1.84 6.51 -12.14
C SER A 103 -1.78 4.98 -12.13
N ARG A 104 -1.18 4.39 -13.15
CA ARG A 104 -1.09 2.93 -13.33
C ARG A 104 0.34 2.52 -13.63
N HIS A 105 0.81 1.47 -12.97
CA HIS A 105 2.17 0.96 -13.16
C HIS A 105 2.34 -0.47 -12.66
N VAL A 106 3.48 -1.06 -12.98
CA VAL A 106 4.05 -2.22 -12.31
C VAL A 106 5.20 -1.72 -11.44
N ALA A 107 5.13 -1.94 -10.14
CA ALA A 107 6.17 -1.51 -9.21
C ALA A 107 7.17 -2.64 -8.96
N TRP A 108 8.42 -2.28 -8.78
CA TRP A 108 9.52 -3.21 -8.59
C TRP A 108 10.50 -2.71 -7.52
N THR A 109 11.02 -3.63 -6.75
CA THR A 109 12.02 -3.34 -5.71
C THR A 109 13.26 -4.21 -5.96
N PRO A 110 14.15 -3.82 -6.88
CA PRO A 110 15.28 -4.68 -7.29
C PRO A 110 16.22 -5.04 -6.14
N GLU A 111 16.38 -4.13 -5.17
CA GLU A 111 17.22 -4.33 -3.99
C GLU A 111 16.40 -4.66 -2.74
N GLY A 112 15.08 -4.79 -2.87
CA GLY A 112 14.18 -4.80 -1.73
C GLY A 112 14.04 -3.43 -1.09
N GLY A 113 13.42 -3.35 0.07
CA GLY A 113 13.33 -2.10 0.81
C GLY A 113 12.19 -2.06 1.80
N ILE A 114 12.18 -0.96 2.55
CA ILE A 114 11.12 -0.62 3.50
C ILE A 114 10.61 0.77 3.15
N MET A 115 9.29 0.94 3.13
CA MET A 115 8.64 2.20 2.80
C MET A 115 7.29 2.34 3.52
N ILE A 116 6.85 3.57 3.71
CA ILE A 116 5.50 3.88 4.18
C ILE A 116 4.66 4.25 2.99
N ALA A 117 3.53 3.57 2.81
CA ALA A 117 2.53 3.87 1.80
C ALA A 117 1.24 4.36 2.48
N MET A 118 0.72 5.47 2.00
CA MET A 118 -0.53 6.08 2.45
C MET A 118 -1.46 6.22 1.25
N PHE A 119 -2.64 5.65 1.34
CA PHE A 119 -3.65 5.71 0.27
C PHE A 119 -5.05 5.73 0.85
N GLN A 120 -5.99 6.20 0.04
CA GLN A 120 -7.39 6.31 0.44
C GLN A 120 -8.20 5.37 -0.37
N VAL A 121 -8.49 4.46 -0.55
CA VAL A 121 -9.14 3.42 -1.34
C VAL A 121 -8.10 2.46 -1.92
N PRO A 122 -8.25 1.18 -1.70
CA PRO A 122 -7.35 0.17 -2.24
C PRO A 122 -7.19 0.28 -3.77
N ASN A 123 -5.98 0.00 -4.22
CA ASN A 123 -5.66 -0.01 -5.64
C ASN A 123 -6.43 -1.09 -6.39
N LYS A 124 -6.62 -0.86 -7.68
CA LYS A 124 -7.11 -1.87 -8.61
C LYS A 124 -5.95 -2.66 -9.17
N PHE A 125 -5.95 -3.97 -8.96
CA PHE A 125 -4.99 -4.89 -9.56
C PHE A 125 -5.64 -5.59 -10.76
N PHE A 126 -4.97 -5.52 -11.90
CA PHE A 126 -5.46 -6.05 -13.16
C PHE A 126 -4.86 -7.43 -13.44
N HIS A 127 -5.69 -8.39 -13.75
CA HIS A 127 -5.29 -9.76 -14.04
C HIS A 127 -5.44 -10.08 -15.53
N GLU A 128 -4.66 -11.05 -16.02
CA GLU A 128 -4.68 -11.46 -17.42
C GLU A 128 -6.05 -11.97 -17.88
N ASP A 129 -6.85 -12.54 -16.96
CA ASP A 129 -8.22 -13.02 -17.23
C ASP A 129 -9.28 -11.90 -17.25
N GLY A 130 -8.85 -10.65 -17.12
CA GLY A 130 -9.75 -9.49 -17.10
C GLY A 130 -10.34 -9.16 -15.74
N LYS A 131 -10.07 -9.94 -14.69
CA LYS A 131 -10.52 -9.63 -13.33
C LYS A 131 -9.78 -8.41 -12.80
N VAL A 132 -10.48 -7.63 -11.99
CA VAL A 132 -9.94 -6.48 -11.27
C VAL A 132 -10.20 -6.70 -9.78
N THR A 133 -9.13 -6.82 -9.00
CA THR A 133 -9.21 -7.13 -7.57
C THR A 133 -8.53 -6.06 -6.72
N ASP A 134 -8.84 -6.06 -5.43
CA ASP A 134 -8.03 -5.36 -4.44
C ASP A 134 -6.80 -6.21 -4.06
N GLN A 135 -5.96 -5.70 -3.16
CA GLN A 135 -4.75 -6.39 -2.71
C GLN A 135 -5.03 -7.72 -1.98
N ASN A 136 -6.26 -7.96 -1.57
CA ASN A 136 -6.69 -9.19 -0.91
C ASN A 136 -7.35 -10.19 -1.87
N GLY A 137 -7.39 -9.87 -3.16
CA GLY A 137 -7.99 -10.71 -4.19
C GLY A 137 -9.52 -10.63 -4.27
N ARG A 138 -10.16 -9.69 -3.55
CA ARG A 138 -11.61 -9.48 -3.65
C ARG A 138 -11.93 -8.70 -4.92
N ASP A 139 -13.08 -8.96 -5.54
CA ASP A 139 -13.56 -8.12 -6.62
C ASP A 139 -13.61 -6.66 -6.17
N TRP A 140 -12.88 -5.80 -6.89
CA TRP A 140 -12.69 -4.42 -6.48
C TRP A 140 -14.00 -3.63 -6.44
N ARG A 141 -14.84 -3.85 -7.43
CA ARG A 141 -16.11 -3.12 -7.55
C ARG A 141 -17.09 -3.52 -6.45
N GLU A 142 -17.14 -4.80 -6.11
CA GLU A 142 -17.99 -5.29 -5.03
C GLU A 142 -17.51 -4.76 -3.67
N ALA A 143 -16.20 -4.80 -3.44
CA ALA A 143 -15.62 -4.38 -2.16
C ALA A 143 -15.60 -2.86 -1.96
N TRP A 144 -15.30 -2.10 -3.01
CA TRP A 144 -14.95 -0.67 -2.91
C TRP A 144 -15.70 0.25 -3.87
N GLY A 145 -16.51 -0.27 -4.77
CA GLY A 145 -17.20 0.52 -5.80
C GLY A 145 -18.18 1.58 -5.28
N HIS A 146 -18.51 1.54 -3.99
CA HIS A 146 -19.35 2.52 -3.31
C HIS A 146 -18.55 3.67 -2.69
N THR A 147 -17.23 3.54 -2.57
CA THR A 147 -16.36 4.56 -2.01
C THR A 147 -16.12 5.68 -3.03
N GLY A 148 -16.20 6.93 -2.60
CA GLY A 148 -15.98 8.08 -3.48
C GLY A 148 -17.21 8.53 -4.27
N LYS A 149 -18.37 7.94 -4.05
CA LYS A 149 -19.66 8.49 -4.47
C LYS A 149 -20.22 9.30 -3.30
N GLY A 150 -19.67 10.47 -3.13
CA GLY A 150 -20.22 11.48 -2.24
C GLY A 150 -21.28 12.29 -2.96
#